data_0846e21baec83bee5a0ada34106f4f20
#
_entry.id   0846e21baec83bee5a0ada34106f4f20
#
_cell.length_a   1.000
_cell.length_b   1.000
_cell.length_c   1.000
_cell.angle_alpha   90.00
_cell.angle_beta   90.00
_cell.angle_gamma   90.00
#
_symmetry.space_group_name_H-M   'P 1'
#
loop_
_entity.id
_entity.type
_entity.pdbx_description
1 polymer ?
#
loop_
_entity_poly.entity_id
_entity_poly.type
_entity_poly.pdbx_seq_one_letter_code
_entity_poly.pdbx_strand_id
1 'polypeptide(L)'
;MEDVMRIQTLKGKTLVAVVASLVSSSVSFADGKATDFYYQQNQRRFVSQAQDARMFGMAGSSALTTANSYSTVNNPGGLGMMKYGDIAATYGYNEITGNQLNGASVKDKEHSGALFGATPLGPVKDALPDYGNLGLGWVGRYNNWTNDATNTDPETYQVAAGYGFALDEDTGVGYSLTYQNDQVGGSNYSYDSSNSFLHNVGIMNRVDSDLVVGSSLTIGHGSHGLRPAEVVGNQTVDQLSAGIGFGATYTLDEATSLSGGLDYTHYRNDGSDIGVNPQIPWGGDSRSNVMNIRVGLEHQLMDWLAVRGGYRYGSNFAWHYDRPALDPIDGSAKYNALTLGAGVAYAFEDDSFIRAIRLDYGVEYRTLGNDDWQHVVTLSSPFDLCRF
;
A
#
# COMPACT_ATOMS: atom_id res chain seq x y z
N MET A 1 -23.47 -17.30 32.18
CA MET A 1 -23.74 -16.79 30.85
C MET A 1 -23.92 -15.26 30.82
N GLU A 2 -24.66 -14.65 31.73
CA GLU A 2 -24.80 -13.19 31.82
C GLU A 2 -23.49 -12.43 32.11
N ASP A 3 -22.61 -12.97 32.96
CA ASP A 3 -21.35 -12.28 33.28
C ASP A 3 -20.33 -12.33 32.14
N VAL A 4 -20.33 -13.34 31.29
CA VAL A 4 -19.48 -13.41 30.09
C VAL A 4 -19.95 -12.40 29.04
N MET A 5 -21.24 -12.24 28.86
CA MET A 5 -21.82 -11.23 27.96
C MET A 5 -21.53 -9.80 28.44
N ARG A 6 -21.51 -9.53 29.74
CA ARG A 6 -21.13 -8.22 30.31
C ARG A 6 -19.66 -7.88 30.07
N ILE A 7 -18.76 -8.85 30.16
CA ILE A 7 -17.32 -8.63 29.96
C ILE A 7 -17.02 -8.38 28.48
N GLN A 8 -17.69 -9.08 27.57
CA GLN A 8 -17.55 -8.84 26.12
C GLN A 8 -18.06 -7.46 25.68
N THR A 9 -19.21 -7.04 26.23
CA THR A 9 -19.80 -5.72 25.95
C THR A 9 -18.93 -4.57 26.51
N LEU A 10 -18.25 -4.80 27.65
CA LEU A 10 -17.35 -3.79 28.24
C LEU A 10 -16.06 -3.66 27.43
N LYS A 11 -15.48 -4.80 26.96
CA LYS A 11 -14.28 -4.79 26.11
C LYS A 11 -14.53 -4.09 24.77
N GLY A 12 -15.68 -4.34 24.12
CA GLY A 12 -16.05 -3.68 22.89
C GLY A 12 -16.22 -2.16 23.04
N LYS A 13 -16.92 -1.72 24.09
CA LYS A 13 -17.13 -0.28 24.37
C LYS A 13 -15.83 0.45 24.71
N THR A 14 -14.91 -0.17 25.43
CA THR A 14 -13.60 0.40 25.78
C THR A 14 -12.72 0.52 24.54
N LEU A 15 -12.76 -0.47 23.66
CA LEU A 15 -11.97 -0.46 22.41
C LEU A 15 -12.46 0.62 21.43
N VAL A 16 -13.78 0.76 21.27
CA VAL A 16 -14.39 1.84 20.46
C VAL A 16 -14.05 3.21 21.03
N ALA A 17 -14.04 3.38 22.36
CA ALA A 17 -13.67 4.64 23.00
C ALA A 17 -12.17 4.98 22.81
N VAL A 18 -11.28 3.98 22.82
CA VAL A 18 -9.84 4.16 22.55
C VAL A 18 -9.62 4.56 21.08
N VAL A 19 -10.29 3.90 20.14
CA VAL A 19 -10.22 4.26 18.71
C VAL A 19 -10.79 5.67 18.49
N ALA A 20 -11.92 6.01 19.09
CA ALA A 20 -12.50 7.35 19.00
C ALA A 20 -11.62 8.43 19.63
N SER A 21 -10.92 8.14 20.74
CA SER A 21 -10.00 9.08 21.37
C SER A 21 -8.69 9.26 20.59
N LEU A 22 -8.19 8.22 19.92
CA LEU A 22 -7.05 8.32 19.00
C LEU A 22 -7.38 9.15 17.75
N VAL A 23 -8.59 9.00 17.21
CA VAL A 23 -9.08 9.82 16.09
C VAL A 23 -9.28 11.27 16.49
N SER A 24 -9.78 11.57 17.69
CA SER A 24 -10.06 12.94 18.13
C SER A 24 -8.81 13.74 18.54
N SER A 25 -7.71 13.06 18.91
CA SER A 25 -6.48 13.74 19.33
C SER A 25 -5.51 14.09 18.19
N SER A 26 -5.77 13.60 16.98
CA SER A 26 -4.84 13.70 15.83
C SER A 26 -5.26 14.69 14.74
N VAL A 27 -6.34 15.45 14.93
CA VAL A 27 -6.75 16.48 13.97
C VAL A 27 -5.90 17.75 14.16
N SER A 28 -4.62 17.66 13.83
CA SER A 28 -3.82 18.84 13.52
C SER A 28 -3.71 18.96 12.00
N PHE A 29 -4.33 19.99 11.45
CA PHE A 29 -4.20 20.30 10.03
C PHE A 29 -2.73 20.55 9.70
N ALA A 30 -2.20 19.86 8.69
CA ALA A 30 -0.82 20.02 8.27
C ALA A 30 -0.64 21.41 7.61
N ASP A 31 0.14 22.26 8.23
CA ASP A 31 0.69 23.46 7.59
C ASP A 31 1.93 23.05 6.78
N GLY A 32 1.82 22.91 5.45
CA GLY A 32 3.00 22.59 4.68
C GLY A 32 2.76 22.06 3.26
N LYS A 33 2.02 22.81 2.47
CA LYS A 33 1.55 22.41 1.13
C LYS A 33 2.65 22.02 0.12
N ALA A 34 3.87 22.44 0.32
CA ALA A 34 4.98 22.20 -0.61
C ALA A 34 5.80 20.96 -0.24
N THR A 35 5.94 20.65 1.06
CA THR A 35 6.57 19.43 1.56
C THR A 35 5.72 18.20 1.21
N ASP A 36 4.41 18.35 1.07
CA ASP A 36 3.48 17.27 0.77
C ASP A 36 3.68 16.67 -0.62
N PHE A 37 4.06 17.48 -1.62
CA PHE A 37 4.33 16.98 -2.97
C PHE A 37 5.56 16.07 -3.03
N TYR A 38 6.67 16.45 -2.41
CA TYR A 38 7.87 15.62 -2.34
C TYR A 38 7.66 14.34 -1.53
N TYR A 39 6.88 14.42 -0.47
CA TYR A 39 6.46 13.29 0.31
C TYR A 39 5.69 12.27 -0.52
N GLN A 40 4.72 12.72 -1.30
CA GLN A 40 3.93 11.86 -2.19
C GLN A 40 4.81 11.20 -3.26
N GLN A 41 5.72 11.93 -3.89
CA GLN A 41 6.62 11.40 -4.89
C GLN A 41 7.54 10.31 -4.31
N ASN A 42 8.09 10.53 -3.11
CA ASN A 42 8.90 9.53 -2.43
C ASN A 42 8.08 8.31 -2.00
N GLN A 43 6.87 8.49 -1.52
CA GLN A 43 5.97 7.36 -1.22
C GLN A 43 5.56 6.59 -2.47
N ARG A 44 5.30 7.25 -3.57
CA ARG A 44 4.93 6.60 -4.84
C ARG A 44 6.05 5.72 -5.39
N ARG A 45 7.30 6.06 -5.14
CA ARG A 45 8.46 5.32 -5.67
C ARG A 45 8.67 3.97 -5.03
N PHE A 46 8.42 3.81 -3.73
CA PHE A 46 8.77 2.61 -2.97
C PHE A 46 7.62 1.93 -2.23
N VAL A 47 6.52 2.61 -2.01
CA VAL A 47 5.39 2.05 -1.25
C VAL A 47 4.12 2.20 -2.05
N SER A 48 4.06 1.55 -3.17
CA SER A 48 2.76 1.13 -3.62
C SER A 48 2.45 -0.22 -2.99
N GLN A 49 2.02 -0.19 -1.77
CA GLN A 49 1.21 -1.31 -1.31
C GLN A 49 0.03 -1.38 -2.27
N ALA A 50 0.10 -2.33 -3.21
CA ALA A 50 -1.05 -2.62 -4.03
C ALA A 50 -2.13 -3.08 -3.05
N GLN A 51 -3.21 -2.34 -2.99
CA GLN A 51 -4.32 -2.63 -2.11
C GLN A 51 -5.50 -2.99 -2.98
N ASP A 52 -6.17 -4.08 -2.65
CA ASP A 52 -7.52 -4.29 -3.14
C ASP A 52 -8.48 -3.28 -2.48
N ALA A 53 -9.66 -3.10 -3.05
CA ALA A 53 -10.64 -2.14 -2.54
C ALA A 53 -11.16 -2.50 -1.13
N ARG A 54 -11.10 -3.79 -0.74
CA ARG A 54 -11.43 -4.24 0.61
C ARG A 54 -10.43 -3.72 1.63
N MET A 55 -9.13 -3.97 1.40
CA MET A 55 -8.05 -3.44 2.26
C MET A 55 -8.08 -1.92 2.27
N PHE A 56 -8.27 -1.30 1.11
CA PHE A 56 -8.32 0.14 0.93
C PHE A 56 -9.45 0.78 1.75
N GLY A 57 -10.66 0.19 1.74
CA GLY A 57 -11.80 0.64 2.56
C GLY A 57 -11.54 0.58 4.07
N MET A 58 -10.54 -0.18 4.51
CA MET A 58 -10.04 -0.27 5.88
C MET A 58 -8.73 0.50 6.10
N ALA A 59 -8.43 1.50 5.28
CA ALA A 59 -7.19 2.29 5.30
C ALA A 59 -5.89 1.45 5.14
N GLY A 60 -5.98 0.23 4.59
CA GLY A 60 -4.87 -0.70 4.43
C GLY A 60 -4.45 -1.40 5.73
N SER A 61 -5.22 -1.31 6.80
CA SER A 61 -4.88 -1.87 8.12
C SER A 61 -4.75 -3.39 8.12
N SER A 62 -5.48 -4.09 7.25
CA SER A 62 -5.45 -5.55 7.11
C SER A 62 -4.43 -6.08 6.09
N ALA A 63 -3.63 -5.20 5.47
CA ALA A 63 -2.73 -5.59 4.37
C ALA A 63 -1.70 -6.67 4.76
N LEU A 64 -1.26 -6.69 6.01
CA LEU A 64 -0.27 -7.66 6.49
C LEU A 64 -0.89 -8.93 7.08
N THR A 65 -2.21 -8.99 7.25
CA THR A 65 -2.96 -10.10 7.88
C THR A 65 -3.98 -10.74 6.94
N THR A 66 -4.06 -10.31 5.69
CA THR A 66 -4.96 -10.90 4.69
C THR A 66 -4.20 -11.90 3.83
N ALA A 67 -4.74 -13.12 3.71
CA ALA A 67 -4.22 -14.19 2.86
C ALA A 67 -5.00 -14.21 1.52
N ASN A 68 -4.47 -13.54 0.50
CA ASN A 68 -5.02 -13.48 -0.85
C ASN A 68 -3.89 -13.21 -1.87
N SER A 69 -4.21 -13.03 -3.14
CA SER A 69 -3.22 -12.77 -4.20
C SER A 69 -2.38 -11.51 -3.98
N TYR A 70 -2.91 -10.48 -3.29
CA TYR A 70 -2.16 -9.27 -2.93
C TYR A 70 -1.09 -9.51 -1.85
N SER A 71 -1.12 -10.65 -1.16
CA SER A 71 -0.05 -11.05 -0.26
C SER A 71 1.30 -11.15 -0.97
N THR A 72 1.30 -11.37 -2.29
CA THR A 72 2.50 -11.33 -3.13
C THR A 72 3.35 -10.08 -2.90
N VAL A 73 2.74 -8.93 -2.66
CA VAL A 73 3.46 -7.65 -2.48
C VAL A 73 3.36 -7.11 -1.06
N ASN A 74 2.28 -7.41 -0.33
CA ASN A 74 2.05 -6.84 1.00
C ASN A 74 2.76 -7.64 2.10
N ASN A 75 2.49 -8.95 2.16
CA ASN A 75 3.08 -9.86 3.13
C ASN A 75 3.12 -11.28 2.53
N PRO A 76 4.21 -11.71 1.92
CA PRO A 76 4.27 -13.02 1.26
C PRO A 76 4.07 -14.21 2.22
N GLY A 77 4.14 -14.01 3.53
CA GLY A 77 3.69 -15.00 4.53
C GLY A 77 2.22 -15.36 4.39
N GLY A 78 1.39 -14.41 3.93
CA GLY A 78 -0.02 -14.66 3.63
C GLY A 78 -0.24 -15.65 2.49
N LEU A 79 0.67 -15.73 1.51
CA LEU A 79 0.62 -16.78 0.49
C LEU A 79 0.71 -18.17 1.13
N GLY A 80 1.57 -18.35 2.15
CA GLY A 80 1.69 -19.61 2.88
C GLY A 80 0.41 -20.05 3.58
N MET A 81 -0.47 -19.12 3.90
CA MET A 81 -1.75 -19.37 4.58
C MET A 81 -2.94 -19.54 3.62
N MET A 82 -2.74 -19.41 2.32
CA MET A 82 -3.83 -19.55 1.33
C MET A 82 -4.18 -21.02 1.10
N LYS A 83 -5.46 -21.33 1.25
CA LYS A 83 -6.04 -22.64 0.95
C LYS A 83 -6.46 -22.80 -0.52
N TYR A 84 -6.93 -21.72 -1.11
CA TYR A 84 -7.46 -21.66 -2.47
C TYR A 84 -6.62 -20.73 -3.32
N GLY A 85 -6.64 -20.93 -4.63
CA GLY A 85 -6.17 -19.92 -5.56
C GLY A 85 -7.03 -18.66 -5.47
N ASP A 86 -6.48 -17.51 -5.86
CA ASP A 86 -7.17 -16.26 -5.90
C ASP A 86 -6.70 -15.44 -7.10
N ILE A 87 -7.64 -14.80 -7.80
CA ILE A 87 -7.37 -13.85 -8.86
C ILE A 87 -8.13 -12.56 -8.56
N ALA A 88 -7.46 -11.43 -8.76
CA ALA A 88 -8.06 -10.14 -8.51
C ALA A 88 -7.60 -9.11 -9.55
N ALA A 89 -8.55 -8.28 -10.00
CA ALA A 89 -8.31 -7.12 -10.86
C ALA A 89 -8.81 -5.86 -10.15
N THR A 90 -7.95 -4.86 -10.06
CA THR A 90 -8.25 -3.58 -9.40
C THR A 90 -8.07 -2.42 -10.35
N TYR A 91 -8.95 -1.45 -10.25
CA TYR A 91 -8.81 -0.13 -10.86
C TYR A 91 -8.90 0.94 -9.78
N GLY A 92 -8.00 1.91 -9.83
CA GLY A 92 -7.97 3.07 -8.94
C GLY A 92 -7.98 4.38 -9.71
N TYR A 93 -8.65 5.36 -9.16
CA TYR A 93 -8.64 6.75 -9.62
C TYR A 93 -8.35 7.66 -8.43
N ASN A 94 -7.44 8.60 -8.63
CA ASN A 94 -7.08 9.60 -7.65
C ASN A 94 -7.00 10.98 -8.31
N GLU A 95 -7.53 12.00 -7.63
CA GLU A 95 -7.41 13.40 -8.04
C GLU A 95 -6.91 14.21 -6.85
N ILE A 96 -5.78 14.90 -7.03
CA ILE A 96 -5.15 15.75 -6.04
C ILE A 96 -5.04 17.15 -6.58
N THR A 97 -5.50 18.13 -5.82
CA THR A 97 -5.24 19.54 -6.08
C THR A 97 -4.37 20.12 -4.98
N GLY A 98 -3.34 20.86 -5.35
CA GLY A 98 -2.39 21.42 -4.39
C GLY A 98 -1.67 22.63 -4.96
N ASN A 99 -0.76 23.20 -4.17
CA ASN A 99 0.11 24.28 -4.60
C ASN A 99 1.57 23.83 -4.57
N GLN A 100 2.36 24.25 -5.56
CA GLN A 100 3.81 24.07 -5.54
C GLN A 100 4.50 25.04 -4.56
N LEU A 101 5.80 24.80 -4.33
CA LEU A 101 6.69 25.69 -3.54
C LEU A 101 6.65 27.17 -4.00
N ASN A 102 6.43 27.38 -5.29
CA ASN A 102 6.33 28.72 -5.88
C ASN A 102 4.90 29.31 -5.84
N GLY A 103 3.95 28.64 -5.21
CA GLY A 103 2.54 29.04 -5.14
C GLY A 103 1.70 28.71 -6.38
N ALA A 104 2.28 28.10 -7.41
CA ALA A 104 1.52 27.67 -8.60
C ALA A 104 0.55 26.52 -8.23
N SER A 105 -0.66 26.57 -8.77
CA SER A 105 -1.65 25.48 -8.61
C SER A 105 -1.20 24.24 -9.37
N VAL A 106 -1.35 23.09 -8.73
CA VAL A 106 -1.07 21.79 -9.32
C VAL A 106 -2.31 20.94 -9.25
N LYS A 107 -2.61 20.31 -10.36
CA LYS A 107 -3.64 19.27 -10.45
C LYS A 107 -2.98 17.98 -10.93
N ASP A 108 -3.13 16.91 -10.17
CA ASP A 108 -2.63 15.58 -10.49
C ASP A 108 -3.80 14.61 -10.55
N LYS A 109 -3.93 13.92 -11.67
CA LYS A 109 -4.89 12.85 -11.88
C LYS A 109 -4.13 11.56 -12.07
N GLU A 110 -4.39 10.58 -11.21
CA GLU A 110 -3.79 9.26 -11.29
C GLU A 110 -4.84 8.21 -11.65
N HIS A 111 -4.50 7.39 -12.62
CA HIS A 111 -5.20 6.15 -12.94
C HIS A 111 -4.28 4.99 -12.60
N SER A 112 -4.78 3.99 -11.90
CA SER A 112 -4.03 2.79 -11.57
C SER A 112 -4.82 1.55 -11.95
N GLY A 113 -4.09 0.53 -12.41
CA GLY A 113 -4.63 -0.79 -12.65
C GLY A 113 -3.74 -1.83 -11.99
N ALA A 114 -4.33 -2.89 -11.46
CA ALA A 114 -3.57 -4.01 -10.91
C ALA A 114 -4.25 -5.34 -11.27
N LEU A 115 -3.41 -6.34 -11.54
CA LEU A 115 -3.85 -7.71 -11.75
C LEU A 115 -2.97 -8.62 -10.89
N PHE A 116 -3.58 -9.38 -10.00
CA PHE A 116 -2.91 -10.33 -9.12
C PHE A 116 -3.52 -11.71 -9.27
N GLY A 117 -2.67 -12.73 -9.18
CA GLY A 117 -3.09 -14.11 -9.10
C GLY A 117 -2.18 -14.89 -8.17
N ALA A 118 -2.75 -15.78 -7.38
CA ALA A 118 -2.00 -16.73 -6.58
C ALA A 118 -2.63 -18.11 -6.65
N THR A 119 -1.80 -19.14 -6.59
CA THR A 119 -2.25 -20.51 -6.76
C THR A 119 -1.49 -21.49 -5.87
N PRO A 120 -2.17 -22.47 -5.26
CA PRO A 120 -1.54 -23.57 -4.60
C PRO A 120 -0.63 -24.37 -5.56
N LEU A 121 0.51 -24.81 -5.06
CA LEU A 121 1.42 -25.73 -5.73
C LEU A 121 1.23 -27.14 -5.13
N GLY A 122 0.57 -28.02 -5.89
CA GLY A 122 0.29 -29.39 -5.46
C GLY A 122 -1.03 -29.57 -4.70
N PRO A 123 -1.31 -30.78 -4.23
CA PRO A 123 -2.55 -31.09 -3.54
C PRO A 123 -2.64 -30.36 -2.20
N VAL A 124 -3.87 -29.98 -1.85
CA VAL A 124 -4.16 -29.38 -0.53
C VAL A 124 -4.48 -30.52 0.45
N LYS A 125 -3.63 -30.68 1.46
CA LYS A 125 -3.84 -31.59 2.59
C LYS A 125 -4.02 -30.78 3.85
N ASP A 126 -4.90 -31.24 4.72
CA ASP A 126 -5.14 -30.63 6.04
C ASP A 126 -5.31 -29.10 5.99
N ALA A 127 -6.05 -28.63 4.95
CA ALA A 127 -6.37 -27.24 4.66
C ALA A 127 -5.22 -26.37 4.10
N LEU A 128 -4.01 -26.86 3.93
CA LEU A 128 -2.89 -26.11 3.33
C LEU A 128 -2.21 -26.91 2.20
N PRO A 129 -1.65 -26.26 1.17
CA PRO A 129 -0.98 -26.93 0.06
C PRO A 129 0.39 -27.49 0.50
N ASP A 130 0.69 -28.74 0.09
CA ASP A 130 1.94 -29.43 0.44
C ASP A 130 3.22 -28.68 0.03
N TYR A 131 3.15 -27.91 -1.08
CA TYR A 131 4.31 -27.21 -1.67
C TYR A 131 4.16 -25.69 -1.65
N GLY A 132 3.27 -25.15 -0.79
CA GLY A 132 3.01 -23.72 -0.67
C GLY A 132 2.25 -23.13 -1.85
N ASN A 133 2.32 -21.79 -2.00
CA ASN A 133 1.61 -21.03 -3.03
C ASN A 133 2.57 -20.14 -3.81
N LEU A 134 2.34 -20.03 -5.11
CA LEU A 134 2.99 -19.07 -6.00
C LEU A 134 2.05 -17.90 -6.25
N GLY A 135 2.56 -16.69 -6.11
CA GLY A 135 1.85 -15.44 -6.41
C GLY A 135 2.53 -14.67 -7.54
N LEU A 136 1.73 -14.10 -8.42
CA LEU A 136 2.16 -13.18 -9.48
C LEU A 136 1.31 -11.93 -9.45
N GLY A 137 1.92 -10.78 -9.76
CA GLY A 137 1.22 -9.51 -9.80
C GLY A 137 1.77 -8.57 -10.85
N TRP A 138 0.88 -7.75 -11.38
CA TRP A 138 1.20 -6.62 -12.21
C TRP A 138 0.45 -5.38 -11.70
N VAL A 139 1.14 -4.23 -11.67
CA VAL A 139 0.54 -2.92 -11.36
C VAL A 139 1.01 -1.92 -12.39
N GLY A 140 0.09 -1.16 -12.93
CA GLY A 140 0.36 -0.01 -13.79
C GLY A 140 -0.25 1.25 -13.19
N ARG A 141 0.47 2.35 -13.23
CA ARG A 141 0.01 3.67 -12.83
C ARG A 141 0.35 4.67 -13.91
N TYR A 142 -0.60 5.50 -14.21
CA TYR A 142 -0.48 6.61 -15.13
C TYR A 142 -0.96 7.88 -14.43
N ASN A 143 -0.11 8.89 -14.39
CA ASN A 143 -0.43 10.17 -13.81
C ASN A 143 -0.43 11.23 -14.92
N ASN A 144 -1.42 12.10 -14.91
CA ASN A 144 -1.41 13.34 -15.68
C ASN A 144 -1.25 14.50 -14.69
N TRP A 145 -0.06 15.06 -14.67
CA TRP A 145 0.29 16.15 -13.78
C TRP A 145 0.39 17.46 -14.55
N THR A 146 -0.52 18.38 -14.25
CA THR A 146 -0.57 19.69 -14.87
C THR A 146 -0.29 20.78 -13.86
N ASN A 147 0.59 21.71 -14.21
CA ASN A 147 0.68 23.00 -13.56
C ASN A 147 0.48 24.10 -14.63
N ASP A 148 0.37 25.36 -14.19
CA ASP A 148 0.12 26.51 -15.09
C ASP A 148 1.21 26.69 -16.18
N ALA A 149 2.35 26.02 -16.09
CA ALA A 149 3.49 26.18 -16.98
C ALA A 149 3.97 24.89 -17.66
N THR A 150 3.69 23.69 -17.07
CA THR A 150 4.25 22.43 -17.56
C THR A 150 3.24 21.29 -17.44
N ASN A 151 3.30 20.35 -18.37
CA ASN A 151 2.58 19.10 -18.33
C ASN A 151 3.58 17.95 -18.24
N THR A 152 3.43 17.06 -17.28
CA THR A 152 4.26 15.86 -17.11
C THR A 152 3.38 14.65 -16.87
N ASP A 153 3.74 13.54 -17.50
CA ASP A 153 3.01 12.29 -17.45
C ASP A 153 3.90 11.20 -16.82
N PRO A 154 3.95 11.10 -15.48
CA PRO A 154 4.66 10.02 -14.82
C PRO A 154 3.93 8.69 -15.00
N GLU A 155 4.68 7.65 -15.34
CA GLU A 155 4.18 6.28 -15.45
C GLU A 155 5.00 5.36 -14.56
N THR A 156 4.33 4.41 -13.91
CA THR A 156 4.97 3.37 -13.09
C THR A 156 4.43 2.01 -13.48
N TYR A 157 5.33 1.07 -13.75
CA TYR A 157 4.99 -0.32 -13.98
C TYR A 157 5.69 -1.20 -12.96
N GLN A 158 4.95 -2.14 -12.37
CA GLN A 158 5.49 -3.12 -11.44
C GLN A 158 5.11 -4.52 -11.87
N VAL A 159 6.05 -5.45 -11.72
CA VAL A 159 5.82 -6.89 -11.84
C VAL A 159 6.35 -7.54 -10.58
N ALA A 160 5.53 -8.35 -9.94
CA ALA A 160 5.86 -9.04 -8.71
C ALA A 160 5.73 -10.54 -8.87
N ALA A 161 6.64 -11.28 -8.26
CA ALA A 161 6.54 -12.71 -8.07
C ALA A 161 6.83 -13.04 -6.61
N GLY A 162 6.03 -13.92 -6.02
CA GLY A 162 6.15 -14.30 -4.63
C GLY A 162 5.90 -15.79 -4.42
N TYR A 163 6.53 -16.31 -3.39
CA TYR A 163 6.33 -17.68 -2.94
C TYR A 163 6.14 -17.68 -1.42
N GLY A 164 5.14 -18.42 -0.96
CA GLY A 164 4.88 -18.61 0.46
C GLY A 164 4.53 -20.05 0.77
N PHE A 165 4.91 -20.50 1.94
CA PHE A 165 4.60 -21.83 2.43
C PHE A 165 4.25 -21.80 3.92
N ALA A 166 3.48 -22.78 4.36
CA ALA A 166 3.13 -22.95 5.77
C ALA A 166 4.27 -23.68 6.51
N LEU A 167 4.68 -23.15 7.65
CA LEU A 167 5.55 -23.84 8.59
C LEU A 167 4.76 -24.85 9.42
N ASP A 168 3.53 -24.49 9.74
CA ASP A 168 2.52 -25.28 10.45
C ASP A 168 1.11 -24.78 10.04
N GLU A 169 0.05 -25.29 10.68
CA GLU A 169 -1.34 -24.94 10.37
C GLU A 169 -1.67 -23.46 10.61
N ASP A 170 -0.90 -22.79 11.46
CA ASP A 170 -1.14 -21.42 11.91
C ASP A 170 -0.10 -20.40 11.42
N THR A 171 1.04 -20.85 10.87
CA THR A 171 2.16 -19.98 10.52
C THR A 171 2.55 -20.10 9.04
N GLY A 172 2.41 -19.02 8.28
CA GLY A 172 2.91 -18.88 6.93
C GLY A 172 4.11 -17.95 6.85
N VAL A 173 5.10 -18.33 6.04
CA VAL A 173 6.26 -17.51 5.71
C VAL A 173 6.40 -17.39 4.21
N GLY A 174 7.04 -16.32 3.74
CA GLY A 174 7.22 -16.15 2.31
C GLY A 174 8.22 -15.07 1.94
N TYR A 175 8.54 -15.08 0.66
CA TYR A 175 9.41 -14.11 0.02
C TYR A 175 8.81 -13.67 -1.30
N SER A 176 8.98 -12.39 -1.63
CA SER A 176 8.65 -11.88 -2.96
C SER A 176 9.68 -10.90 -3.48
N LEU A 177 9.74 -10.82 -4.81
CA LEU A 177 10.53 -9.87 -5.56
C LEU A 177 9.59 -9.06 -6.44
N THR A 178 9.69 -7.74 -6.35
CA THR A 178 8.99 -6.80 -7.23
C THR A 178 10.02 -6.02 -8.04
N TYR A 179 9.89 -6.06 -9.35
CA TYR A 179 10.56 -5.16 -10.26
C TYR A 179 9.66 -3.97 -10.52
N GLN A 180 10.20 -2.77 -10.42
CA GLN A 180 9.52 -1.51 -10.72
C GLN A 180 10.29 -0.73 -11.77
N ASN A 181 9.57 -0.21 -12.74
CA ASN A 181 10.07 0.73 -13.73
C ASN A 181 9.24 2.01 -13.66
N ASP A 182 9.92 3.13 -13.46
CA ASP A 182 9.29 4.46 -13.46
C ASP A 182 9.79 5.24 -14.68
N GLN A 183 8.88 5.90 -15.37
CA GLN A 183 9.15 6.78 -16.49
C GLN A 183 8.46 8.12 -16.26
N VAL A 184 9.10 9.20 -16.64
CA VAL A 184 8.49 10.53 -16.61
C VAL A 184 8.70 11.19 -17.97
N GLY A 185 7.63 11.39 -18.72
CA GLY A 185 7.58 12.18 -19.93
C GLY A 185 7.16 13.62 -19.63
N GLY A 186 7.62 14.59 -20.42
CA GLY A 186 7.16 15.99 -20.31
C GLY A 186 7.99 16.94 -21.14
N SER A 187 7.48 18.17 -21.29
CA SER A 187 8.08 19.18 -22.16
C SER A 187 9.45 19.69 -21.66
N ASN A 188 9.71 19.61 -20.36
CA ASN A 188 10.91 20.17 -19.73
C ASN A 188 11.75 19.15 -18.95
N TYR A 189 11.28 17.91 -18.77
CA TYR A 189 11.98 16.86 -18.08
C TYR A 189 11.73 15.53 -18.77
N SER A 190 12.76 14.79 -19.09
CA SER A 190 12.63 13.38 -19.43
C SER A 190 13.47 12.57 -18.47
N TYR A 191 12.85 11.59 -17.82
CA TYR A 191 13.56 10.51 -17.20
C TYR A 191 13.72 9.40 -18.23
N ASP A 192 14.93 8.98 -18.47
CA ASP A 192 15.13 7.63 -18.94
C ASP A 192 14.88 6.71 -17.75
N SER A 193 14.06 5.73 -17.96
CA SER A 193 13.58 4.72 -17.04
C SER A 193 14.40 4.51 -15.77
N SER A 194 13.76 4.65 -14.63
CA SER A 194 14.28 4.19 -13.35
C SER A 194 13.94 2.71 -13.17
N ASN A 195 14.90 1.92 -12.74
CA ASN A 195 14.71 0.50 -12.46
C ASN A 195 14.97 0.24 -10.99
N SER A 196 14.02 -0.37 -10.32
CA SER A 196 14.11 -0.70 -8.90
C SER A 196 13.67 -2.14 -8.65
N PHE A 197 14.29 -2.76 -7.66
CA PHE A 197 13.94 -4.07 -7.16
C PHE A 197 13.58 -3.97 -5.68
N LEU A 198 12.44 -4.52 -5.30
CA LEU A 198 11.99 -4.62 -3.91
C LEU A 198 11.95 -6.08 -3.51
N HIS A 199 12.69 -6.41 -2.47
CA HIS A 199 12.68 -7.72 -1.80
C HIS A 199 11.80 -7.61 -0.58
N ASN A 200 10.84 -8.51 -0.44
CA ASN A 200 9.93 -8.56 0.71
C ASN A 200 9.96 -9.95 1.34
N VAL A 201 10.22 -10.01 2.63
CA VAL A 201 10.10 -11.23 3.44
C VAL A 201 8.95 -11.02 4.40
N GLY A 202 8.05 -11.99 4.49
CA GLY A 202 6.86 -11.87 5.33
C GLY A 202 6.59 -13.10 6.16
N ILE A 203 5.95 -12.86 7.30
CA ILE A 203 5.40 -13.89 8.17
C ILE A 203 3.97 -13.52 8.55
N MET A 204 3.09 -14.50 8.59
CA MET A 204 1.72 -14.38 9.07
C MET A 204 1.46 -15.54 10.04
N ASN A 205 0.85 -15.22 11.17
CA ASN A 205 0.53 -16.22 12.19
C ASN A 205 -0.90 -16.03 12.70
N ARG A 206 -1.65 -17.12 12.77
CA ARG A 206 -2.94 -17.21 13.46
C ARG A 206 -2.65 -17.59 14.92
N VAL A 207 -2.70 -16.60 15.81
CA VAL A 207 -2.41 -16.80 17.24
C VAL A 207 -3.49 -17.64 17.91
N ASP A 208 -4.74 -17.41 17.53
CA ASP A 208 -5.92 -18.19 17.94
C ASP A 208 -7.03 -18.05 16.88
N SER A 209 -8.27 -18.50 17.20
CA SER A 209 -9.42 -18.40 16.29
C SER A 209 -9.78 -16.96 15.90
N ASP A 210 -9.45 -16.00 16.75
CA ASP A 210 -9.92 -14.62 16.63
C ASP A 210 -8.81 -13.64 16.26
N LEU A 211 -7.52 -13.99 16.44
CA LEU A 211 -6.39 -13.10 16.24
C LEU A 211 -5.40 -13.62 15.19
N VAL A 212 -5.23 -12.83 14.14
CA VAL A 212 -4.16 -13.00 13.14
C VAL A 212 -3.18 -11.84 13.27
N VAL A 213 -1.89 -12.14 13.27
CA VAL A 213 -0.80 -11.16 13.26
C VAL A 213 0.08 -11.37 12.03
N GLY A 214 0.66 -10.30 11.52
CA GLY A 214 1.56 -10.36 10.38
C GLY A 214 2.67 -9.34 10.48
N SER A 215 3.83 -9.67 9.92
CA SER A 215 4.92 -8.71 9.74
C SER A 215 5.62 -8.90 8.41
N SER A 216 6.22 -7.83 7.91
CA SER A 216 7.02 -7.85 6.69
C SER A 216 8.28 -7.00 6.83
N LEU A 217 9.35 -7.43 6.18
CA LEU A 217 10.59 -6.70 6.01
C LEU A 217 10.82 -6.47 4.52
N THR A 218 10.94 -5.21 4.12
CA THR A 218 11.15 -4.83 2.71
C THR A 218 12.50 -4.15 2.55
N ILE A 219 13.26 -4.54 1.54
CA ILE A 219 14.49 -3.88 1.13
C ILE A 219 14.36 -3.56 -0.35
N GLY A 220 14.52 -2.29 -0.71
CA GLY A 220 14.47 -1.82 -2.09
C GLY A 220 15.81 -1.21 -2.50
N HIS A 221 16.22 -1.49 -3.73
CA HIS A 221 17.36 -0.83 -4.36
C HIS A 221 17.03 -0.51 -5.81
N GLY A 222 17.56 0.59 -6.30
CA GLY A 222 17.32 1.01 -7.68
C GLY A 222 18.25 2.12 -8.11
N SER A 223 18.20 2.46 -9.40
CA SER A 223 18.91 3.58 -9.98
C SER A 223 18.01 4.36 -10.92
N HIS A 224 18.14 5.67 -10.91
CA HIS A 224 17.41 6.58 -11.79
C HIS A 224 18.38 7.29 -12.72
N GLY A 225 18.14 7.22 -14.02
CA GLY A 225 18.78 8.09 -14.98
C GLY A 225 18.06 9.43 -15.07
N LEU A 226 18.71 10.54 -14.78
CA LEU A 226 18.16 11.88 -14.95
C LEU A 226 18.71 12.50 -16.24
N ARG A 227 17.83 12.96 -17.12
CA ARG A 227 18.18 13.80 -18.27
C ARG A 227 17.47 15.14 -18.14
N PRO A 228 18.06 16.12 -17.47
CA PRO A 228 17.55 17.48 -17.50
C PRO A 228 17.66 18.02 -18.93
N ALA A 229 16.63 18.69 -19.44
CA ALA A 229 16.60 19.23 -20.80
C ALA A 229 17.74 20.22 -21.13
N GLU A 230 18.42 20.76 -20.10
CA GLU A 230 19.46 21.78 -20.23
C GLU A 230 20.85 21.32 -19.80
N VAL A 231 21.02 20.04 -19.43
CA VAL A 231 22.32 19.52 -18.96
C VAL A 231 22.85 18.45 -19.90
N VAL A 232 24.07 18.66 -20.38
CA VAL A 232 24.78 17.69 -21.22
C VAL A 232 25.33 16.57 -20.32
N GLY A 233 24.69 15.42 -20.32
CA GLY A 233 25.14 14.21 -19.65
C GLY A 233 24.03 13.45 -18.95
N ASN A 234 24.14 12.12 -18.92
CA ASN A 234 23.29 11.26 -18.11
C ASN A 234 23.79 11.29 -16.66
N GLN A 235 22.90 11.52 -15.74
CA GLN A 235 23.21 11.48 -14.33
C GLN A 235 22.44 10.31 -13.69
N THR A 236 23.05 9.59 -12.80
CA THR A 236 22.46 8.44 -12.11
C THR A 236 22.35 8.75 -10.62
N VAL A 237 21.18 8.49 -10.06
CA VAL A 237 20.92 8.55 -8.62
C VAL A 237 20.65 7.14 -8.14
N ASP A 238 21.42 6.66 -7.18
CA ASP A 238 21.19 5.38 -6.55
C ASP A 238 20.18 5.52 -5.41
N GLN A 239 19.24 4.59 -5.32
CA GLN A 239 18.21 4.58 -4.29
C GLN A 239 18.30 3.32 -3.45
N LEU A 240 18.17 3.49 -2.14
CA LEU A 240 18.03 2.42 -1.18
C LEU A 240 16.80 2.69 -0.30
N SER A 241 16.02 1.65 -0.03
CA SER A 241 14.95 1.69 0.97
C SER A 241 15.02 0.49 1.89
N ALA A 242 14.63 0.68 3.14
CA ALA A 242 14.45 -0.39 4.11
C ALA A 242 13.18 -0.13 4.92
N GLY A 243 12.28 -1.09 4.95
CA GLY A 243 11.00 -0.96 5.61
C GLY A 243 10.64 -2.16 6.47
N ILE A 244 9.91 -1.91 7.55
CA ILE A 244 9.33 -2.94 8.41
C ILE A 244 7.85 -2.62 8.66
N GLY A 245 7.01 -3.64 8.61
CA GLY A 245 5.59 -3.53 8.87
C GLY A 245 5.11 -4.55 9.89
N PHE A 246 4.11 -4.16 10.68
CA PHE A 246 3.39 -4.99 11.63
C PHE A 246 1.90 -4.79 11.47
N GLY A 247 1.12 -5.86 11.53
CA GLY A 247 -0.33 -5.83 11.44
C GLY A 247 -0.97 -6.85 12.37
N ALA A 248 -2.18 -6.54 12.82
CA ALA A 248 -3.03 -7.46 13.57
C ALA A 248 -4.48 -7.30 13.11
N THR A 249 -5.20 -8.41 13.00
CA THR A 249 -6.66 -8.42 12.78
C THR A 249 -7.30 -9.27 13.88
N TYR A 250 -8.27 -8.70 14.55
CA TYR A 250 -9.01 -9.34 15.61
C TYR A 250 -10.50 -9.46 15.23
N THR A 251 -11.03 -10.67 15.28
CA THR A 251 -12.45 -10.98 15.06
C THR A 251 -13.22 -10.72 16.35
N LEU A 252 -14.05 -9.69 16.36
CA LEU A 252 -14.83 -9.28 17.53
C LEU A 252 -16.04 -10.21 17.74
N ASP A 253 -16.67 -10.61 16.65
CA ASP A 253 -17.78 -11.54 16.54
C ASP A 253 -17.85 -12.11 15.11
N GLU A 254 -18.83 -12.96 14.82
CA GLU A 254 -18.99 -13.60 13.49
C GLU A 254 -19.14 -12.61 12.33
N ALA A 255 -19.56 -11.38 12.60
CA ALA A 255 -19.83 -10.36 11.59
C ALA A 255 -18.80 -9.23 11.58
N THR A 256 -17.99 -9.07 12.64
CA THR A 256 -17.20 -7.85 12.86
C THR A 256 -15.72 -8.16 13.07
N SER A 257 -14.87 -7.53 12.31
CA SER A 257 -13.41 -7.58 12.52
C SER A 257 -12.80 -6.18 12.64
N LEU A 258 -11.79 -6.06 13.51
CA LEU A 258 -10.98 -4.87 13.71
C LEU A 258 -9.55 -5.16 13.29
N SER A 259 -8.96 -4.29 12.46
CA SER A 259 -7.58 -4.42 12.01
C SER A 259 -6.77 -3.20 12.41
N GLY A 260 -5.49 -3.43 12.73
CA GLY A 260 -4.50 -2.39 12.98
C GLY A 260 -3.21 -2.67 12.23
N GLY A 261 -2.52 -1.62 11.79
CA GLY A 261 -1.24 -1.72 11.09
C GLY A 261 -0.32 -0.57 11.41
N LEU A 262 0.97 -0.86 11.46
CA LEU A 262 2.07 0.09 11.62
C LEU A 262 3.15 -0.28 10.60
N ASP A 263 3.62 0.68 9.80
CA ASP A 263 4.80 0.51 8.98
C ASP A 263 5.75 1.71 9.11
N TYR A 264 7.02 1.41 8.99
CA TYR A 264 8.11 2.35 8.94
C TYR A 264 8.99 2.05 7.76
N THR A 265 9.39 3.08 7.01
CA THR A 265 10.31 2.94 5.89
C THR A 265 11.34 4.08 5.90
N HIS A 266 12.60 3.71 5.78
CA HIS A 266 13.71 4.63 5.55
C HIS A 266 14.08 4.61 4.06
N TYR A 267 14.23 5.81 3.48
CA TYR A 267 14.70 6.02 2.10
C TYR A 267 15.99 6.80 2.10
N ARG A 268 16.91 6.40 1.24
CA ARG A 268 18.14 7.12 0.94
C ARG A 268 18.33 7.18 -0.57
N ASN A 269 18.62 8.37 -1.08
CA ASN A 269 19.06 8.59 -2.44
C ASN A 269 20.46 9.17 -2.39
N ASP A 270 21.40 8.57 -3.12
CA ASP A 270 22.77 9.05 -3.30
C ASP A 270 22.86 9.60 -4.74
N GLY A 271 22.93 10.92 -4.87
CA GLY A 271 23.14 11.61 -6.14
C GLY A 271 24.62 11.94 -6.30
N SER A 272 25.30 11.38 -7.29
CA SER A 272 26.63 11.86 -7.67
C SER A 272 26.51 13.31 -8.17
N ASP A 273 27.52 14.12 -7.87
CA ASP A 273 27.68 15.56 -8.20
C ASP A 273 26.94 16.01 -9.47
N ILE A 274 25.64 16.20 -9.36
CA ILE A 274 24.84 16.75 -10.43
C ILE A 274 25.14 18.24 -10.46
N GLY A 275 25.89 18.64 -11.47
CA GLY A 275 26.27 20.04 -11.69
C GLY A 275 25.05 20.96 -11.64
N VAL A 276 24.97 21.65 -10.52
CA VAL A 276 24.41 22.98 -10.28
C VAL A 276 23.20 23.40 -11.13
N ASN A 277 22.11 22.64 -11.12
CA ASN A 277 20.83 23.29 -11.40
C ASN A 277 19.98 23.27 -10.13
N PRO A 278 19.83 24.41 -9.42
CA PRO A 278 19.07 24.49 -8.17
C PRO A 278 17.57 24.27 -8.34
N GLN A 279 17.09 24.16 -9.57
CA GLN A 279 15.69 23.90 -9.89
C GLN A 279 15.36 22.41 -10.05
N ILE A 280 16.37 21.53 -10.03
CA ILE A 280 16.15 20.08 -10.13
C ILE A 280 16.20 19.49 -8.71
N PRO A 281 15.05 19.20 -8.08
CA PRO A 281 15.00 18.73 -6.70
C PRO A 281 15.48 17.27 -6.51
N TRP A 282 15.99 16.63 -7.53
CA TRP A 282 16.29 15.20 -7.57
C TRP A 282 17.79 14.86 -7.59
N GLY A 283 18.63 15.86 -7.65
CA GLY A 283 20.05 15.71 -7.97
C GLY A 283 21.00 15.69 -6.79
N GLY A 284 20.53 15.62 -5.57
CA GLY A 284 21.35 15.60 -4.37
C GLY A 284 21.08 14.40 -3.47
N ASP A 285 21.91 14.23 -2.46
CA ASP A 285 21.67 13.26 -1.41
C ASP A 285 20.39 13.61 -0.66
N SER A 286 19.49 12.65 -0.54
CA SER A 286 18.27 12.84 0.25
C SER A 286 17.99 11.65 1.14
N ARG A 287 17.38 11.94 2.29
CA ARG A 287 16.95 10.93 3.26
C ARG A 287 15.53 11.23 3.69
N SER A 288 14.76 10.19 3.93
CA SER A 288 13.37 10.33 4.35
C SER A 288 12.98 9.16 5.27
N ASN A 289 12.24 9.46 6.32
CA ASN A 289 11.71 8.46 7.24
C ASN A 289 10.20 8.57 7.27
N VAL A 290 9.53 7.54 6.80
CA VAL A 290 8.08 7.50 6.66
C VAL A 290 7.50 6.49 7.65
N MET A 291 6.46 6.91 8.36
CA MET A 291 5.69 6.04 9.26
C MET A 291 4.21 6.16 8.93
N ASN A 292 3.51 5.04 8.89
CA ASN A 292 2.05 5.02 8.78
C ASN A 292 1.46 4.20 9.93
N ILE A 293 0.38 4.72 10.51
CA ILE A 293 -0.45 4.03 11.50
C ILE A 293 -1.84 3.90 10.89
N ARG A 294 -2.42 2.72 10.95
CA ARG A 294 -3.71 2.39 10.31
C ARG A 294 -4.61 1.64 11.26
N VAL A 295 -5.89 1.96 11.22
CA VAL A 295 -6.95 1.23 11.92
C VAL A 295 -8.13 1.07 10.97
N GLY A 296 -8.74 -0.10 10.95
CA GLY A 296 -9.89 -0.38 10.10
C GLY A 296 -10.87 -1.34 10.75
N LEU A 297 -12.12 -1.19 10.38
CA LEU A 297 -13.24 -2.03 10.79
C LEU A 297 -13.93 -2.57 9.55
N GLU A 298 -14.26 -3.86 9.57
CA GLU A 298 -15.17 -4.49 8.62
C GLU A 298 -16.35 -5.06 9.38
N HIS A 299 -17.56 -4.84 8.86
CA HIS A 299 -18.78 -5.40 9.41
C HIS A 299 -19.64 -6.01 8.30
N GLN A 300 -19.96 -7.30 8.45
CA GLN A 300 -20.84 -8.04 7.56
C GLN A 300 -22.30 -7.71 7.92
N LEU A 301 -22.95 -6.90 7.08
CA LEU A 301 -24.35 -6.53 7.27
C LEU A 301 -25.32 -7.65 6.87
N MET A 302 -24.95 -8.41 5.84
CA MET A 302 -25.68 -9.56 5.30
C MET A 302 -24.67 -10.57 4.76
N ASP A 303 -25.02 -11.80 4.55
CA ASP A 303 -24.12 -12.83 4.04
C ASP A 303 -23.41 -12.45 2.73
N TRP A 304 -24.01 -11.55 1.97
CA TRP A 304 -23.50 -11.06 0.68
C TRP A 304 -23.03 -9.59 0.70
N LEU A 305 -23.18 -8.84 1.80
CA LEU A 305 -22.88 -7.40 1.89
C LEU A 305 -22.03 -7.07 3.11
N ALA A 306 -20.84 -6.54 2.91
CA ALA A 306 -19.97 -6.00 3.94
C ALA A 306 -19.80 -4.48 3.80
N VAL A 307 -19.65 -3.79 4.92
CA VAL A 307 -19.27 -2.38 4.99
C VAL A 307 -17.98 -2.21 5.77
N ARG A 308 -17.23 -1.16 5.43
CA ARG A 308 -15.88 -0.93 5.98
C ARG A 308 -15.68 0.53 6.28
N GLY A 309 -14.85 0.78 7.27
CA GLY A 309 -14.37 2.12 7.57
C GLY A 309 -12.96 2.06 8.13
N GLY A 310 -12.16 3.08 7.88
CA GLY A 310 -10.80 3.10 8.38
C GLY A 310 -10.24 4.51 8.53
N TYR A 311 -9.11 4.56 9.22
CA TYR A 311 -8.33 5.77 9.42
C TYR A 311 -6.85 5.45 9.25
N ARG A 312 -6.14 6.36 8.58
CA ARG A 312 -4.69 6.32 8.42
C ARG A 312 -4.08 7.63 8.81
N TYR A 313 -3.02 7.56 9.61
CA TYR A 313 -2.11 8.65 9.86
C TYR A 313 -0.77 8.33 9.20
N GLY A 314 -0.27 9.22 8.36
CA GLY A 314 1.04 9.14 7.75
C GLY A 314 1.92 10.32 8.13
N SER A 315 3.19 10.05 8.38
CA SER A 315 4.19 11.07 8.71
C SER A 315 5.51 10.76 8.04
N ASN A 316 6.04 11.72 7.31
CA ASN A 316 7.45 11.80 6.98
C ASN A 316 8.10 12.73 8.03
N PHE A 317 8.69 12.15 9.07
CA PHE A 317 9.11 12.91 10.26
C PHE A 317 10.57 13.36 10.24
N ALA A 318 11.36 12.92 9.25
CA ALA A 318 12.71 13.40 9.03
C ALA A 318 13.02 13.33 7.54
N TRP A 319 12.86 14.45 6.90
CA TRP A 319 13.21 14.61 5.49
C TRP A 319 14.37 15.58 5.40
N HIS A 320 15.44 15.17 4.74
CA HIS A 320 16.65 15.96 4.53
C HIS A 320 17.04 15.86 3.05
N TYR A 321 17.35 16.98 2.47
CA TYR A 321 17.80 17.09 1.09
C TYR A 321 19.00 18.01 1.01
N ASP A 322 20.18 17.44 0.73
CA ASP A 322 21.40 18.18 0.44
C ASP A 322 21.36 18.71 -0.99
N ARG A 323 21.48 20.03 -1.12
CA ARG A 323 21.55 20.69 -2.42
C ARG A 323 22.98 21.17 -2.66
N PRO A 324 23.68 20.68 -3.71
CA PRO A 324 24.98 21.23 -4.07
C PRO A 324 24.90 22.75 -4.26
N ALA A 325 25.76 23.50 -3.61
CA ALA A 325 25.85 24.97 -3.68
C ALA A 325 24.65 25.77 -3.10
N LEU A 326 23.72 25.15 -2.39
CA LEU A 326 22.62 25.82 -1.68
C LEU A 326 22.49 25.25 -0.26
N ASP A 327 21.77 25.98 0.61
CA ASP A 327 21.47 25.48 1.95
C ASP A 327 20.61 24.19 1.85
N PRO A 328 20.86 23.17 2.66
CA PRO A 328 20.06 21.97 2.71
C PRO A 328 18.61 22.30 3.10
N ILE A 329 17.68 21.47 2.66
CA ILE A 329 16.25 21.61 3.03
C ILE A 329 15.91 20.48 3.98
N ASP A 330 15.45 20.83 5.17
CA ASP A 330 14.87 19.92 6.15
C ASP A 330 13.38 20.14 6.24
N GLY A 331 12.64 19.07 6.46
CA GLY A 331 11.20 19.17 6.60
C GLY A 331 10.54 17.95 7.23
N SER A 332 9.27 18.10 7.50
CA SER A 332 8.38 17.01 7.88
C SER A 332 7.01 17.25 7.26
N ALA A 333 6.36 16.17 6.85
CA ALA A 333 4.98 16.20 6.35
C ALA A 333 4.12 15.20 7.12
N LYS A 334 2.87 15.55 7.32
CA LYS A 334 1.89 14.70 8.00
C LYS A 334 0.57 14.74 7.24
N TYR A 335 -0.13 13.62 7.22
CA TYR A 335 -1.47 13.57 6.66
C TYR A 335 -2.38 12.64 7.45
N ASN A 336 -3.66 12.91 7.36
CA ASN A 336 -4.71 12.04 7.85
C ASN A 336 -5.54 11.59 6.66
N ALA A 337 -6.03 10.36 6.72
CA ALA A 337 -6.94 9.83 5.72
C ALA A 337 -8.09 9.10 6.40
N LEU A 338 -9.30 9.34 5.91
CA LEU A 338 -10.50 8.61 6.28
C LEU A 338 -10.92 7.75 5.10
N THR A 339 -11.25 6.50 5.36
CA THR A 339 -11.70 5.57 4.32
C THR A 339 -13.07 5.00 4.63
N LEU A 340 -13.83 4.76 3.56
CA LEU A 340 -15.07 4.01 3.59
C LEU A 340 -15.04 2.96 2.49
N GLY A 341 -15.72 1.85 2.69
CA GLY A 341 -15.82 0.79 1.69
C GLY A 341 -17.10 -0.02 1.81
N ALA A 342 -17.44 -0.65 0.71
CA ALA A 342 -18.50 -1.65 0.66
C ALA A 342 -18.10 -2.79 -0.27
N GLY A 343 -18.56 -4.00 -0.01
CA GLY A 343 -18.30 -5.15 -0.85
C GLY A 343 -19.50 -6.06 -0.95
N VAL A 344 -19.73 -6.57 -2.14
CA VAL A 344 -20.74 -7.60 -2.39
C VAL A 344 -20.05 -8.88 -2.82
N ALA A 345 -20.56 -10.01 -2.33
CA ALA A 345 -20.04 -11.32 -2.65
C ALA A 345 -21.18 -12.27 -3.02
N TYR A 346 -20.93 -13.06 -4.07
CA TYR A 346 -21.80 -14.17 -4.42
C TYR A 346 -20.98 -15.46 -4.30
N ALA A 347 -21.38 -16.32 -3.36
CA ALA A 347 -20.77 -17.64 -3.18
C ALA A 347 -21.45 -18.65 -4.10
N PHE A 348 -20.64 -19.50 -4.74
CA PHE A 348 -21.13 -20.64 -5.51
C PHE A 348 -21.21 -21.89 -4.63
N GLU A 349 -21.87 -22.93 -5.15
CA GLU A 349 -21.94 -24.22 -4.48
C GLU A 349 -20.54 -24.81 -4.24
N ASP A 350 -20.43 -25.62 -3.20
CA ASP A 350 -19.13 -26.17 -2.73
C ASP A 350 -18.38 -26.99 -3.80
N ASP A 351 -19.06 -27.47 -4.85
CA ASP A 351 -18.43 -28.23 -5.94
C ASP A 351 -17.92 -27.36 -7.08
N SER A 352 -18.16 -26.06 -7.05
CA SER A 352 -17.75 -25.15 -8.11
C SER A 352 -16.25 -24.90 -8.11
N PHE A 353 -15.64 -24.86 -9.30
CA PHE A 353 -14.25 -24.41 -9.47
C PHE A 353 -14.05 -23.00 -8.95
N ILE A 354 -14.93 -22.07 -9.31
CA ILE A 354 -15.01 -20.73 -8.76
C ILE A 354 -15.80 -20.79 -7.45
N ARG A 355 -15.18 -20.39 -6.33
CA ARG A 355 -15.79 -20.42 -5.00
C ARG A 355 -16.69 -19.24 -4.74
N ALA A 356 -16.31 -18.07 -5.21
CA ALA A 356 -17.08 -16.84 -5.09
C ALA A 356 -16.66 -15.82 -6.14
N ILE A 357 -17.53 -14.85 -6.40
CA ILE A 357 -17.18 -13.61 -7.08
C ILE A 357 -17.42 -12.49 -6.09
N ARG A 358 -16.46 -11.59 -5.95
CA ARG A 358 -16.52 -10.44 -5.04
C ARG A 358 -16.28 -9.16 -5.82
N LEU A 359 -17.10 -8.15 -5.56
CA LEU A 359 -16.92 -6.79 -6.05
C LEU A 359 -16.83 -5.86 -4.85
N ASP A 360 -15.69 -5.24 -4.68
CA ASP A 360 -15.42 -4.32 -3.59
C ASP A 360 -15.19 -2.91 -4.14
N TYR A 361 -15.64 -1.91 -3.39
CA TYR A 361 -15.39 -0.49 -3.63
C TYR A 361 -14.85 0.15 -2.36
N GLY A 362 -13.86 1.02 -2.50
CA GLY A 362 -13.33 1.83 -1.44
C GLY A 362 -13.10 3.26 -1.89
N VAL A 363 -13.29 4.19 -0.97
CA VAL A 363 -13.00 5.61 -1.14
C VAL A 363 -12.18 6.12 0.03
N GLU A 364 -11.17 6.94 -0.25
CA GLU A 364 -10.34 7.60 0.73
C GLU A 364 -10.37 9.11 0.52
N TYR A 365 -10.54 9.85 1.60
CA TYR A 365 -10.33 11.29 1.67
C TYR A 365 -9.08 11.57 2.49
N ARG A 366 -8.13 12.32 1.93
CA ARG A 366 -6.87 12.69 2.57
C ARG A 366 -6.79 14.19 2.81
N THR A 367 -6.10 14.56 3.89
CA THR A 367 -5.86 15.98 4.23
C THR A 367 -4.53 16.49 3.67
N LEU A 368 -4.08 15.96 2.52
CA LEU A 368 -2.80 16.31 1.91
C LEU A 368 -2.86 17.52 0.98
N GLY A 369 -4.01 17.93 0.56
CA GLY A 369 -4.20 19.03 -0.36
C GLY A 369 -5.46 19.81 -0.03
N ASN A 370 -5.94 20.58 -0.99
CA ASN A 370 -7.23 21.25 -0.85
C ASN A 370 -8.39 20.26 -1.04
N ASP A 371 -8.23 19.31 -1.97
CA ASP A 371 -9.16 18.20 -2.18
C ASP A 371 -8.36 17.01 -2.70
N ASP A 372 -8.37 15.91 -1.97
CA ASP A 372 -7.62 14.69 -2.31
C ASP A 372 -8.52 13.47 -2.06
N TRP A 373 -9.11 12.97 -3.15
CA TRP A 373 -9.99 11.82 -3.15
C TRP A 373 -9.41 10.70 -3.99
N GLN A 374 -9.39 9.52 -3.42
CA GLN A 374 -9.01 8.30 -4.12
C GLN A 374 -10.16 7.29 -4.11
N HIS A 375 -10.44 6.70 -5.26
CA HIS A 375 -11.44 5.66 -5.45
C HIS A 375 -10.77 4.39 -5.94
N VAL A 376 -11.18 3.25 -5.40
CA VAL A 376 -10.66 1.93 -5.79
C VAL A 376 -11.81 0.95 -5.95
N VAL A 377 -11.78 0.19 -7.03
CA VAL A 377 -12.73 -0.93 -7.28
C VAL A 377 -11.92 -2.19 -7.51
N THR A 378 -12.31 -3.29 -6.91
CA THR A 378 -11.69 -4.60 -7.10
C THR A 378 -12.75 -5.66 -7.42
N LEU A 379 -12.49 -6.41 -8.49
CA LEU A 379 -13.17 -7.67 -8.77
C LEU A 379 -12.22 -8.81 -8.40
N SER A 380 -12.64 -9.72 -7.54
CA SER A 380 -11.82 -10.87 -7.13
C SER A 380 -12.61 -12.17 -7.10
N SER A 381 -11.88 -13.27 -7.25
CA SER A 381 -12.48 -14.60 -7.29
C SER A 381 -11.50 -15.64 -6.70
N PRO A 382 -11.82 -16.22 -5.54
CA PRO A 382 -11.15 -17.42 -5.08
C PRO A 382 -11.58 -18.64 -5.92
N PHE A 383 -10.62 -19.52 -6.25
CA PHE A 383 -10.84 -20.71 -7.05
C PHE A 383 -10.10 -21.93 -6.48
N ASP A 384 -10.55 -23.13 -6.85
CA ASP A 384 -10.02 -24.41 -6.37
C ASP A 384 -9.45 -25.25 -7.53
N LEU A 385 -8.10 -25.26 -7.66
CA LEU A 385 -7.40 -26.04 -8.69
C LEU A 385 -7.27 -27.52 -8.33
N CYS A 386 -7.47 -27.91 -7.09
CA CYS A 386 -7.25 -29.29 -6.65
C CYS A 386 -8.40 -30.26 -7.02
N ARG A 387 -9.38 -29.79 -7.76
CA ARG A 387 -10.52 -30.59 -8.22
C ARG A 387 -10.42 -31.10 -9.66
N PHE A 388 -9.26 -30.87 -10.30
CA PHE A 388 -8.94 -31.44 -11.63
C PHE A 388 -7.82 -32.49 -11.55
#